data_5ba6230b065f1ece44e1e0b1d8367986
#
_entry.id   5ba6230b065f1ece44e1e0b1d8367986
#
_cell.length_a   1.000
_cell.length_b   1.000
_cell.length_c   1.000
_cell.angle_alpha   90.00
_cell.angle_beta   90.00
_cell.angle_gamma   90.00
#
_symmetry.space_group_name_H-M   'P 1'
#
loop_
_entity.id
_entity.type
_entity.pdbx_description
1 polymer ?
#
loop_
_entity_poly.entity_id
_entity_poly.type
_entity_poly.pdbx_seq_one_letter_code
_entity_poly.pdbx_strand_id
1 'polypeptide(L)'
;MGEGVTAPAVGQRVAAGSIVGAWAEYFLARAAAVVPVPDAIDDDVACQLMAMPLSAMMALEELGVRPDQWMIQNAATGAVGKTLAMIAKARGVHVVNVVRRSAGVAELAALGIGNAVSSAEAGWQKRVEAMTGGAPIVAALDSVGGEESGQLLHLLGEGGQLMTFGAMANQPMIVDPGDLIFKRKGFWAAKLGSGPRRAEIPRAIGEIVRLAATGELKLTVEKAYPLEEAAEAARASMQPGRTGKIAFRA
;
A
#
# COMPACT_ATOMS: atom_id res chain seq x y z
N MET A 1 -29.39 -2.33 -14.64
CA MET A 1 -29.35 -1.14 -13.74
C MET A 1 -30.49 -1.27 -12.76
N GLY A 2 -30.28 -0.91 -11.48
CA GLY A 2 -31.35 -0.86 -10.50
C GLY A 2 -32.28 0.35 -10.73
N GLU A 3 -33.46 0.33 -10.12
CA GLU A 3 -34.42 1.41 -10.18
C GLU A 3 -33.81 2.73 -9.61
N GLY A 4 -34.01 3.84 -10.30
CA GLY A 4 -33.50 5.17 -9.91
C GLY A 4 -31.99 5.37 -10.09
N VAL A 5 -31.25 4.39 -10.59
CA VAL A 5 -29.81 4.55 -10.87
C VAL A 5 -29.59 5.19 -12.23
N THR A 6 -28.99 6.38 -12.23
CA THR A 6 -28.68 7.18 -13.43
C THR A 6 -27.22 7.08 -13.87
N ALA A 7 -26.33 6.62 -13.00
CA ALA A 7 -24.90 6.39 -13.26
C ALA A 7 -24.39 5.18 -12.46
N PRO A 8 -23.41 4.41 -12.98
CA PRO A 8 -22.78 4.51 -14.30
C PRO A 8 -23.75 4.15 -15.45
N ALA A 9 -23.40 4.48 -16.69
CA ALA A 9 -24.19 4.05 -17.86
C ALA A 9 -24.05 2.53 -18.10
N VAL A 10 -25.04 1.92 -18.76
CA VAL A 10 -24.94 0.54 -19.22
C VAL A 10 -23.80 0.40 -20.22
N GLY A 11 -22.95 -0.62 -20.04
CA GLY A 11 -21.73 -0.84 -20.85
C GLY A 11 -20.52 -0.03 -20.42
N GLN A 12 -20.65 0.87 -19.44
CA GLN A 12 -19.52 1.61 -18.90
C GLN A 12 -18.61 0.70 -18.07
N ARG A 13 -17.28 0.75 -18.33
CA ARG A 13 -16.28 0.07 -17.50
C ARG A 13 -16.22 0.70 -16.11
N VAL A 14 -16.23 -0.15 -15.09
CA VAL A 14 -16.21 0.28 -13.70
C VAL A 14 -15.30 -0.63 -12.85
N ALA A 15 -14.70 -0.05 -11.82
CA ALA A 15 -14.09 -0.78 -10.72
C ALA A 15 -15.02 -0.73 -9.50
N ALA A 16 -15.12 -1.83 -8.76
CA ALA A 16 -15.96 -1.91 -7.58
C ALA A 16 -15.14 -2.31 -6.35
N GLY A 17 -15.42 -1.70 -5.22
CA GLY A 17 -14.75 -2.00 -3.95
C GLY A 17 -15.71 -2.60 -2.92
N SER A 18 -15.16 -3.44 -2.02
CA SER A 18 -15.91 -4.02 -0.89
C SER A 18 -17.17 -4.79 -1.31
N ILE A 19 -17.08 -5.54 -2.40
CA ILE A 19 -18.18 -6.35 -2.93
C ILE A 19 -18.02 -7.79 -2.44
N VAL A 20 -19.08 -8.32 -1.83
CA VAL A 20 -19.19 -9.75 -1.50
C VAL A 20 -19.71 -10.49 -2.72
N GLY A 21 -19.07 -11.62 -3.07
CA GLY A 21 -19.47 -12.42 -4.23
C GLY A 21 -18.95 -11.88 -5.57
N ALA A 22 -17.89 -11.07 -5.56
CA ALA A 22 -17.30 -10.54 -6.80
C ALA A 22 -16.48 -11.55 -7.62
N TRP A 23 -16.25 -12.76 -7.12
CA TRP A 23 -15.67 -13.87 -7.88
C TRP A 23 -16.78 -14.59 -8.66
N ALA A 24 -17.32 -13.92 -9.64
CA ALA A 24 -18.44 -14.37 -10.44
C ALA A 24 -18.47 -13.58 -11.76
N GLU A 25 -19.05 -14.16 -12.80
CA GLU A 25 -19.29 -13.48 -14.08
C GLU A 25 -20.16 -12.22 -13.90
N TYR A 26 -21.11 -12.29 -12.96
CA TYR A 26 -22.03 -11.19 -12.64
C TYR A 26 -22.17 -11.04 -11.13
N PHE A 27 -22.17 -9.82 -10.65
CA PHE A 27 -22.41 -9.51 -9.25
C PHE A 27 -23.22 -8.22 -9.09
N LEU A 28 -23.82 -8.06 -7.93
CA LEU A 28 -24.55 -6.85 -7.59
C LEU A 28 -23.65 -5.87 -6.81
N ALA A 29 -23.65 -4.63 -7.23
CA ALA A 29 -22.96 -3.55 -6.55
C ALA A 29 -23.90 -2.36 -6.32
N ARG A 30 -23.69 -1.64 -5.21
CA ARG A 30 -24.34 -0.35 -5.04
C ARG A 30 -23.72 0.65 -6.02
N ALA A 31 -24.53 1.49 -6.68
CA ALA A 31 -24.02 2.51 -7.60
C ALA A 31 -22.94 3.42 -6.98
N ALA A 32 -23.08 3.76 -5.69
CA ALA A 32 -22.12 4.56 -4.95
C ALA A 32 -20.80 3.81 -4.60
N ALA A 33 -20.73 2.49 -4.81
CA ALA A 33 -19.56 1.67 -4.55
C ALA A 33 -18.75 1.33 -5.81
N VAL A 34 -19.14 1.86 -6.96
CA VAL A 34 -18.45 1.69 -8.23
C VAL A 34 -17.86 2.99 -8.72
N VAL A 35 -16.73 2.90 -9.41
CA VAL A 35 -16.00 4.03 -9.96
C VAL A 35 -15.78 3.80 -11.45
N PRO A 36 -16.10 4.76 -12.32
CA PRO A 36 -15.78 4.68 -13.73
C PRO A 36 -14.28 4.49 -13.96
N VAL A 37 -13.93 3.57 -14.87
CA VAL A 37 -12.55 3.30 -15.25
C VAL A 37 -12.29 3.90 -16.64
N PRO A 38 -11.35 4.87 -16.77
CA PRO A 38 -10.92 5.39 -18.06
C PRO A 38 -10.33 4.30 -18.97
N ASP A 39 -10.47 4.46 -20.28
CA ASP A 39 -9.95 3.51 -21.28
C ASP A 39 -8.42 3.37 -21.26
N ALA A 40 -7.72 4.40 -20.77
CA ALA A 40 -6.27 4.38 -20.57
C ALA A 40 -5.79 3.39 -19.48
N ILE A 41 -6.70 2.87 -18.66
CA ILE A 41 -6.39 1.90 -17.60
C ILE A 41 -6.82 0.52 -18.08
N ASP A 42 -5.88 -0.43 -18.14
CA ASP A 42 -6.19 -1.82 -18.44
C ASP A 42 -6.93 -2.53 -17.28
N ASP A 43 -7.49 -3.71 -17.55
CA ASP A 43 -8.28 -4.46 -16.59
C ASP A 43 -7.45 -5.02 -15.45
N ASP A 44 -6.18 -5.35 -15.69
CA ASP A 44 -5.25 -5.85 -14.66
C ASP A 44 -4.94 -4.77 -13.61
N VAL A 45 -4.89 -3.51 -14.02
CA VAL A 45 -4.78 -2.36 -13.12
C VAL A 45 -6.15 -2.04 -12.50
N ALA A 46 -7.21 -2.00 -13.30
CA ALA A 46 -8.55 -1.60 -12.88
C ALA A 46 -9.10 -2.45 -11.73
N CYS A 47 -8.92 -3.76 -11.78
CA CYS A 47 -9.41 -4.69 -10.76
C CYS A 47 -8.75 -4.49 -9.36
N GLN A 48 -7.66 -3.73 -9.29
CA GLN A 48 -6.91 -3.48 -8.06
C GLN A 48 -7.14 -2.07 -7.46
N LEU A 49 -7.76 -1.14 -8.20
CA LEU A 49 -7.84 0.29 -7.83
C LEU A 49 -8.49 0.55 -6.46
N MET A 50 -9.50 -0.24 -6.08
CA MET A 50 -10.39 0.07 -4.96
C MET A 50 -9.96 -0.51 -3.61
N ALA A 51 -8.86 -1.25 -3.52
CA ALA A 51 -8.47 -1.91 -2.27
C ALA A 51 -7.10 -1.40 -1.76
N MET A 52 -6.01 -1.98 -2.27
CA MET A 52 -4.67 -1.67 -1.76
C MET A 52 -4.24 -0.23 -2.02
N PRO A 53 -4.53 0.37 -3.20
CA PRO A 53 -4.21 1.78 -3.42
C PRO A 53 -4.95 2.72 -2.47
N LEU A 54 -6.23 2.46 -2.21
CA LEU A 54 -6.99 3.27 -1.25
C LEU A 54 -6.41 3.15 0.16
N SER A 55 -6.04 1.94 0.58
CA SER A 55 -5.40 1.71 1.88
C SER A 55 -4.06 2.45 1.98
N ALA A 56 -3.22 2.39 0.94
CA ALA A 56 -1.94 3.09 0.89
C ALA A 56 -2.11 4.61 0.92
N MET A 57 -3.06 5.14 0.15
CA MET A 57 -3.38 6.57 0.09
C MET A 57 -3.83 7.07 1.46
N MET A 58 -4.78 6.39 2.08
CA MET A 58 -5.30 6.77 3.40
C MET A 58 -4.23 6.64 4.49
N ALA A 59 -3.35 5.64 4.42
CA ALA A 59 -2.24 5.51 5.34
C ALA A 59 -1.27 6.69 5.22
N LEU A 60 -0.92 7.08 4.00
CA LEU A 60 -0.04 8.23 3.75
C LEU A 60 -0.65 9.54 4.25
N GLU A 61 -1.94 9.75 4.02
CA GLU A 61 -2.67 10.93 4.51
C GLU A 61 -2.78 10.96 6.03
N GLU A 62 -3.01 9.81 6.65
CA GLU A 62 -3.08 9.68 8.11
C GLU A 62 -1.72 9.95 8.78
N LEU A 63 -0.63 9.53 8.15
CA LEU A 63 0.73 9.82 8.62
C LEU A 63 1.09 11.31 8.49
N GLY A 64 0.40 12.07 7.64
CA GLY A 64 0.57 13.52 7.50
C GLY A 64 1.97 13.94 7.01
N VAL A 65 2.67 13.07 6.30
CA VAL A 65 4.02 13.38 5.77
C VAL A 65 3.90 14.37 4.63
N ARG A 66 4.68 15.45 4.70
CA ARG A 66 4.68 16.55 3.73
C ARG A 66 5.72 16.33 2.63
N PRO A 67 5.59 17.00 1.47
CA PRO A 67 6.65 17.00 0.46
C PRO A 67 8.04 17.29 1.06
N ASP A 68 9.05 16.70 0.47
CA ASP A 68 10.47 16.76 0.88
C ASP A 68 10.81 16.12 2.25
N GLN A 69 9.82 15.58 2.97
CA GLN A 69 10.07 14.84 4.19
C GLN A 69 10.33 13.35 3.90
N TRP A 70 11.05 12.72 4.82
CA TRP A 70 11.34 11.29 4.80
C TRP A 70 10.38 10.49 5.69
N MET A 71 9.89 9.39 5.15
CA MET A 71 9.25 8.33 5.91
C MET A 71 9.93 6.99 5.63
N ILE A 72 9.63 5.99 6.46
CA ILE A 72 10.11 4.61 6.30
C ILE A 72 8.95 3.64 6.33
N GLN A 73 9.02 2.56 5.55
CA GLN A 73 8.05 1.46 5.62
C GLN A 73 8.74 0.11 5.56
N ASN A 74 8.17 -0.90 6.23
CA ASN A 74 8.53 -2.31 6.01
C ASN A 74 7.55 -3.00 5.06
N ALA A 75 7.76 -4.28 4.77
CA ALA A 75 7.00 -5.05 3.79
C ALA A 75 6.83 -4.32 2.44
N ALA A 76 7.84 -3.56 2.01
CA ALA A 76 7.76 -2.66 0.87
C ALA A 76 7.48 -3.36 -0.47
N THR A 77 7.79 -4.67 -0.61
CA THR A 77 7.42 -5.48 -1.78
C THR A 77 5.94 -5.90 -1.79
N GLY A 78 5.21 -5.69 -0.70
CA GLY A 78 3.77 -5.93 -0.65
C GLY A 78 2.98 -4.94 -1.50
N ALA A 79 1.72 -5.29 -1.82
CA ALA A 79 0.88 -4.43 -2.68
C ALA A 79 0.66 -3.03 -2.09
N VAL A 80 0.44 -2.92 -0.77
CA VAL A 80 0.31 -1.62 -0.09
C VAL A 80 1.63 -0.86 -0.12
N GLY A 81 2.77 -1.53 0.19
CA GLY A 81 4.07 -0.91 0.23
C GLY A 81 4.52 -0.34 -1.12
N LYS A 82 4.38 -1.13 -2.21
CA LYS A 82 4.66 -0.67 -3.57
C LYS A 82 3.79 0.55 -3.93
N THR A 83 2.50 0.44 -3.67
CA THR A 83 1.54 1.50 -3.97
C THR A 83 1.83 2.77 -3.18
N LEU A 84 2.10 2.65 -1.88
CA LEU A 84 2.46 3.79 -1.04
C LEU A 84 3.71 4.49 -1.55
N ALA A 85 4.76 3.73 -1.90
CA ALA A 85 5.99 4.30 -2.44
C ALA A 85 5.76 5.09 -3.73
N MET A 86 4.89 4.60 -4.65
CA MET A 86 4.55 5.28 -5.89
C MET A 86 3.73 6.56 -5.62
N ILE A 87 2.71 6.48 -4.76
CA ILE A 87 1.88 7.63 -4.39
C ILE A 87 2.71 8.70 -3.67
N ALA A 88 3.54 8.29 -2.72
CA ALA A 88 4.43 9.18 -1.99
C ALA A 88 5.38 9.92 -2.95
N LYS A 89 5.99 9.19 -3.90
CA LYS A 89 6.83 9.78 -4.95
C LYS A 89 6.08 10.83 -5.77
N ALA A 90 4.84 10.54 -6.19
CA ALA A 90 4.00 11.49 -6.93
C ALA A 90 3.65 12.75 -6.10
N ARG A 91 3.66 12.63 -4.77
CA ARG A 91 3.44 13.74 -3.82
C ARG A 91 4.73 14.41 -3.32
N GLY A 92 5.89 14.04 -3.87
CA GLY A 92 7.18 14.60 -3.47
C GLY A 92 7.67 14.13 -2.10
N VAL A 93 7.12 13.04 -1.55
CA VAL A 93 7.55 12.46 -0.27
C VAL A 93 8.62 11.40 -0.50
N HIS A 94 9.69 11.45 0.28
CA HIS A 94 10.77 10.46 0.23
C HIS A 94 10.43 9.25 1.11
N VAL A 95 10.55 8.05 0.55
CA VAL A 95 10.25 6.81 1.27
C VAL A 95 11.48 5.91 1.30
N VAL A 96 11.91 5.51 2.49
CA VAL A 96 12.82 4.38 2.69
C VAL A 96 12.00 3.09 2.67
N ASN A 97 12.32 2.20 1.73
CA ASN A 97 11.59 0.97 1.47
C ASN A 97 12.36 -0.22 2.05
N VAL A 98 11.95 -0.70 3.22
CA VAL A 98 12.59 -1.86 3.85
C VAL A 98 11.95 -3.15 3.33
N VAL A 99 12.80 -4.04 2.81
CA VAL A 99 12.43 -5.37 2.34
C VAL A 99 13.15 -6.44 3.14
N ARG A 100 12.53 -7.59 3.32
CA ARG A 100 13.13 -8.68 4.09
C ARG A 100 14.29 -9.37 3.36
N ARG A 101 14.25 -9.45 2.03
CA ARG A 101 15.22 -10.16 1.20
C ARG A 101 15.89 -9.23 0.20
N SER A 102 17.19 -9.40 -0.05
CA SER A 102 17.92 -8.56 -1.01
C SER A 102 17.34 -8.59 -2.42
N ALA A 103 16.72 -9.71 -2.86
CA ALA A 103 16.01 -9.79 -4.12
C ALA A 103 14.85 -8.77 -4.22
N GLY A 104 14.23 -8.41 -3.09
CA GLY A 104 13.17 -7.39 -3.05
C GLY A 104 13.66 -5.99 -3.44
N VAL A 105 14.93 -5.68 -3.26
CA VAL A 105 15.52 -4.40 -3.69
C VAL A 105 15.47 -4.30 -5.21
N ALA A 106 15.90 -5.36 -5.91
CA ALA A 106 15.86 -5.40 -7.38
C ALA A 106 14.42 -5.40 -7.90
N GLU A 107 13.49 -6.09 -7.21
CA GLU A 107 12.06 -6.08 -7.55
C GLU A 107 11.48 -4.66 -7.51
N LEU A 108 11.77 -3.90 -6.45
CA LEU A 108 11.31 -2.51 -6.34
C LEU A 108 11.94 -1.61 -7.39
N ALA A 109 13.24 -1.77 -7.63
CA ALA A 109 13.96 -0.99 -8.65
C ALA A 109 13.38 -1.19 -10.06
N ALA A 110 12.97 -2.41 -10.41
CA ALA A 110 12.30 -2.70 -11.70
C ALA A 110 10.97 -1.95 -11.88
N LEU A 111 10.32 -1.56 -10.79
CA LEU A 111 9.11 -0.74 -10.79
C LEU A 111 9.39 0.78 -10.72
N GLY A 112 10.67 1.17 -10.67
CA GLY A 112 11.08 2.57 -10.49
C GLY A 112 10.92 3.09 -9.06
N ILE A 113 10.84 2.17 -8.07
CA ILE A 113 10.80 2.46 -6.64
C ILE A 113 12.23 2.39 -6.11
N GLY A 114 12.76 3.54 -5.74
CA GLY A 114 14.11 3.68 -5.16
C GLY A 114 14.14 3.57 -3.64
N ASN A 115 15.27 3.96 -3.07
CA ASN A 115 15.50 4.04 -1.62
C ASN A 115 15.15 2.73 -0.89
N ALA A 116 15.55 1.59 -1.46
CA ALA A 116 15.26 0.27 -0.92
C ALA A 116 16.48 -0.32 -0.20
N VAL A 117 16.23 -0.95 0.96
CA VAL A 117 17.25 -1.67 1.74
C VAL A 117 16.69 -3.01 2.19
N SER A 118 17.57 -4.02 2.30
CA SER A 118 17.19 -5.33 2.86
C SER A 118 17.53 -5.40 4.33
N SER A 119 16.55 -5.74 5.17
CA SER A 119 16.77 -5.95 6.61
C SER A 119 17.58 -7.21 6.93
N ALA A 120 17.72 -8.15 5.97
CA ALA A 120 18.60 -9.31 6.12
C ALA A 120 20.10 -8.96 6.00
N GLU A 121 20.44 -7.78 5.50
CA GLU A 121 21.83 -7.37 5.33
C GLU A 121 22.36 -6.63 6.57
N ALA A 122 23.52 -7.06 7.06
CA ALA A 122 24.16 -6.39 8.20
C ALA A 122 24.36 -4.89 7.93
N GLY A 123 24.08 -4.06 8.93
CA GLY A 123 24.24 -2.62 8.85
C GLY A 123 23.24 -1.89 7.94
N TRP A 124 22.09 -2.49 7.66
CA TRP A 124 21.04 -1.86 6.85
C TRP A 124 20.56 -0.52 7.43
N GLN A 125 20.55 -0.38 8.77
CA GLN A 125 20.17 0.88 9.43
C GLN A 125 21.16 2.03 9.08
N LYS A 126 22.47 1.75 9.05
CA LYS A 126 23.47 2.72 8.61
C LYS A 126 23.30 3.13 7.15
N ARG A 127 22.83 2.20 6.30
CA ARG A 127 22.47 2.55 4.91
C ARG A 127 21.25 3.46 4.83
N VAL A 128 20.28 3.28 5.72
CA VAL A 128 19.15 4.21 5.84
C VAL A 128 19.62 5.61 6.21
N GLU A 129 20.48 5.75 7.21
CA GLU A 129 21.07 7.03 7.62
C GLU A 129 21.84 7.70 6.47
N ALA A 130 22.67 6.94 5.76
CA ALA A 130 23.39 7.44 4.59
C ALA A 130 22.44 7.88 3.46
N MET A 131 21.34 7.15 3.25
CA MET A 131 20.33 7.42 2.21
C MET A 131 19.57 8.72 2.48
N THR A 132 19.24 9.00 3.74
CA THR A 132 18.54 10.23 4.13
C THR A 132 19.50 11.44 4.22
N GLY A 133 20.83 11.22 4.16
CA GLY A 133 21.81 12.28 4.34
C GLY A 133 21.73 12.95 5.73
N GLY A 134 21.23 12.23 6.74
CA GLY A 134 21.00 12.77 8.09
C GLY A 134 19.68 13.52 8.25
N ALA A 135 18.85 13.63 7.20
CA ALA A 135 17.52 14.20 7.35
C ALA A 135 16.64 13.31 8.25
N PRO A 136 15.81 13.90 9.13
CA PRO A 136 14.99 13.14 10.05
C PRO A 136 13.88 12.36 9.31
N ILE A 137 13.71 11.11 9.69
CA ILE A 137 12.56 10.30 9.26
C ILE A 137 11.40 10.63 10.21
N VAL A 138 10.35 11.27 9.69
CA VAL A 138 9.25 11.80 10.53
C VAL A 138 8.15 10.80 10.79
N ALA A 139 8.03 9.76 9.96
CA ALA A 139 6.96 8.76 10.09
C ALA A 139 7.41 7.36 9.63
N ALA A 140 6.79 6.34 10.20
CA ALA A 140 6.94 4.95 9.79
C ALA A 140 5.59 4.28 9.56
N LEU A 141 5.49 3.45 8.52
CA LEU A 141 4.39 2.51 8.30
C LEU A 141 4.89 1.09 8.60
N ASP A 142 4.34 0.50 9.65
CA ASP A 142 4.67 -0.87 10.06
C ASP A 142 3.54 -1.84 9.69
N SER A 143 3.85 -2.74 8.76
CA SER A 143 2.95 -3.82 8.33
C SER A 143 3.32 -5.19 8.93
N VAL A 144 4.44 -5.28 9.63
CA VAL A 144 5.03 -6.56 10.07
C VAL A 144 4.81 -6.82 11.55
N GLY A 145 5.09 -5.86 12.40
CA GLY A 145 5.08 -6.08 13.85
C GLY A 145 6.39 -6.71 14.36
N GLY A 146 6.35 -7.24 15.59
CA GLY A 146 7.48 -7.92 16.20
C GLY A 146 8.69 -7.01 16.46
N GLU A 147 9.90 -7.53 16.28
CA GLU A 147 11.15 -6.78 16.41
C GLU A 147 11.30 -5.66 15.36
N GLU A 148 10.74 -5.84 14.17
CA GLU A 148 10.83 -4.82 13.11
C GLU A 148 10.15 -3.50 13.52
N SER A 149 9.10 -3.55 14.33
CA SER A 149 8.46 -2.34 14.88
C SER A 149 9.45 -1.47 15.65
N GLY A 150 10.22 -2.09 16.56
CA GLY A 150 11.24 -1.38 17.33
C GLY A 150 12.37 -0.85 16.46
N GLN A 151 12.79 -1.63 15.47
CA GLN A 151 13.84 -1.20 14.52
C GLN A 151 13.40 0.02 13.72
N LEU A 152 12.15 0.03 13.21
CA LEU A 152 11.60 1.20 12.52
C LEU A 152 11.45 2.39 13.46
N LEU A 153 10.92 2.17 14.67
CA LEU A 153 10.76 3.23 15.67
C LEU A 153 12.12 3.85 16.02
N HIS A 154 13.16 3.03 16.18
CA HIS A 154 14.52 3.49 16.48
C HIS A 154 15.10 4.43 15.40
N LEU A 155 14.81 4.17 14.14
CA LEU A 155 15.26 4.98 13.00
C LEU A 155 14.52 6.31 12.84
N LEU A 156 13.38 6.50 13.49
CA LEU A 156 12.67 7.78 13.42
C LEU A 156 13.46 8.89 14.11
N GLY A 157 13.34 10.08 13.56
CA GLY A 157 13.81 11.31 14.19
C GLY A 157 13.04 11.65 15.48
N GLU A 158 13.47 12.69 16.19
CA GLU A 158 12.75 13.19 17.37
C GLU A 158 11.31 13.58 17.01
N GLY A 159 10.35 13.17 17.84
CA GLY A 159 8.93 13.40 17.62
C GLY A 159 8.30 12.54 16.52
N GLY A 160 9.08 11.67 15.88
CA GLY A 160 8.60 10.78 14.83
C GLY A 160 7.52 9.81 15.30
N GLN A 161 6.63 9.43 14.37
CA GLN A 161 5.45 8.62 14.66
C GLN A 161 5.45 7.33 13.86
N LEU A 162 5.20 6.18 14.51
CA LEU A 162 5.02 4.90 13.86
C LEU A 162 3.54 4.53 13.82
N MET A 163 3.02 4.28 12.63
CA MET A 163 1.68 3.75 12.43
C MET A 163 1.73 2.25 12.21
N THR A 164 1.14 1.48 13.11
CA THR A 164 0.92 0.05 12.93
C THR A 164 -0.24 -0.17 11.98
N PHE A 165 0.06 -0.76 10.83
CA PHE A 165 -0.89 -1.05 9.76
C PHE A 165 -1.25 -2.53 9.68
N GLY A 166 -0.31 -3.40 10.03
CA GLY A 166 -0.47 -4.84 9.99
C GLY A 166 0.33 -5.56 11.08
N ALA A 167 0.16 -6.87 11.17
CA ALA A 167 0.83 -7.74 12.14
C ALA A 167 1.30 -9.04 11.48
N MET A 168 1.99 -8.94 10.33
CA MET A 168 2.36 -10.11 9.51
C MET A 168 3.30 -11.10 10.22
N ALA A 169 4.11 -10.62 11.19
CA ALA A 169 4.96 -11.48 12.01
C ALA A 169 4.16 -12.31 13.02
N ASN A 170 2.94 -11.90 13.33
CA ASN A 170 2.10 -12.49 14.39
C ASN A 170 2.87 -12.62 15.74
N GLN A 171 3.65 -11.60 16.07
CA GLN A 171 4.46 -11.50 17.27
C GLN A 171 4.21 -10.17 17.98
N PRO A 172 4.31 -10.10 19.32
CA PRO A 172 4.25 -8.83 20.04
C PRO A 172 5.31 -7.85 19.56
N MET A 173 4.97 -6.55 19.52
CA MET A 173 5.94 -5.50 19.24
C MET A 173 7.00 -5.43 20.35
N ILE A 174 8.27 -5.31 19.95
CA ILE A 174 9.39 -5.09 20.88
C ILE A 174 9.89 -3.67 20.65
N VAL A 175 9.75 -2.82 21.66
CA VAL A 175 10.05 -1.38 21.59
C VAL A 175 10.99 -1.00 22.72
N ASP A 176 12.04 -0.23 22.42
CA ASP A 176 12.91 0.35 23.43
C ASP A 176 12.20 1.53 24.14
N PRO A 177 11.98 1.48 25.46
CA PRO A 177 11.40 2.59 26.19
C PRO A 177 12.18 3.91 26.04
N GLY A 178 13.49 3.84 25.81
CA GLY A 178 14.32 5.01 25.57
C GLY A 178 13.90 5.81 24.33
N ASP A 179 13.47 5.14 23.28
CA ASP A 179 12.96 5.83 22.08
C ASP A 179 11.68 6.63 22.39
N LEU A 180 10.84 6.11 23.28
CA LEU A 180 9.59 6.79 23.66
C LEU A 180 9.86 7.97 24.59
N ILE A 181 10.70 7.77 25.62
CA ILE A 181 10.93 8.74 26.70
C ILE A 181 11.83 9.89 26.20
N PHE A 182 12.99 9.56 25.64
CA PHE A 182 14.03 10.55 25.39
C PHE A 182 13.94 11.19 23.99
N LYS A 183 13.37 10.48 23.02
CA LYS A 183 13.19 10.99 21.65
C LYS A 183 11.76 11.41 21.34
N ARG A 184 10.86 11.35 22.34
CA ARG A 184 9.44 11.74 22.22
C ARG A 184 8.73 11.09 21.04
N LYS A 185 9.12 9.86 20.71
CA LYS A 185 8.50 9.07 19.65
C LYS A 185 7.21 8.45 20.14
N GLY A 186 6.32 8.12 19.20
CA GLY A 186 5.06 7.48 19.52
C GLY A 186 4.68 6.44 18.49
N PHE A 187 3.70 5.62 18.83
CA PHE A 187 3.10 4.67 17.91
C PHE A 187 1.59 4.60 18.11
N TRP A 188 0.88 4.26 17.05
CA TRP A 188 -0.58 4.12 17.05
C TRP A 188 -1.02 3.18 15.94
N ALA A 189 -2.26 2.67 16.02
CA ALA A 189 -2.80 1.75 15.04
C ALA A 189 -3.62 2.48 13.98
N ALA A 190 -3.44 2.11 12.73
CA ALA A 190 -4.26 2.61 11.64
C ALA A 190 -5.72 2.15 11.79
N LYS A 191 -6.65 3.10 11.71
CA LYS A 191 -8.08 2.83 11.62
C LYS A 191 -8.62 3.42 10.31
N LEU A 192 -8.14 2.86 9.20
CA LEU A 192 -8.47 3.36 7.87
C LEU A 192 -9.95 3.21 7.54
N GLY A 193 -10.48 4.17 6.80
CA GLY A 193 -11.86 4.14 6.31
C GLY A 193 -12.94 4.37 7.35
N SER A 194 -12.60 4.83 8.56
CA SER A 194 -13.55 5.16 9.61
C SER A 194 -13.46 6.63 10.04
N GLY A 195 -14.51 7.14 10.71
CA GLY A 195 -14.54 8.51 11.22
C GLY A 195 -14.58 9.56 10.10
N PRO A 196 -14.07 10.79 10.36
CA PRO A 196 -14.17 11.92 9.45
C PRO A 196 -13.46 11.68 8.10
N ARG A 197 -12.43 10.85 8.04
CA ARG A 197 -11.70 10.53 6.80
C ARG A 197 -12.52 9.76 5.77
N ARG A 198 -13.68 9.22 6.14
CA ARG A 198 -14.59 8.60 5.17
C ARG A 198 -15.05 9.59 4.10
N ALA A 199 -15.16 10.85 4.43
CA ALA A 199 -15.53 11.92 3.48
C ALA A 199 -14.43 12.19 2.44
N GLU A 200 -13.18 11.80 2.70
CA GLU A 200 -12.02 11.99 1.81
C GLU A 200 -11.90 10.87 0.76
N ILE A 201 -12.59 9.75 0.94
CA ILE A 201 -12.49 8.57 0.05
C ILE A 201 -12.74 8.92 -1.42
N PRO A 202 -13.78 9.67 -1.82
CA PRO A 202 -14.01 9.99 -3.22
C PRO A 202 -12.85 10.76 -3.85
N ARG A 203 -12.25 11.72 -3.12
CA ARG A 203 -11.07 12.47 -3.57
C ARG A 203 -9.86 11.55 -3.73
N ALA A 204 -9.61 10.68 -2.74
CA ALA A 204 -8.52 9.71 -2.78
C ALA A 204 -8.64 8.77 -3.98
N ILE A 205 -9.84 8.27 -4.26
CA ILE A 205 -10.11 7.42 -5.43
C ILE A 205 -9.86 8.18 -6.73
N GLY A 206 -10.31 9.42 -6.84
CA GLY A 206 -10.06 10.26 -8.01
C GLY A 206 -8.57 10.44 -8.29
N GLU A 207 -7.75 10.64 -7.26
CA GLU A 207 -6.30 10.73 -7.39
C GLU A 207 -5.67 9.38 -7.79
N ILE A 208 -6.11 8.27 -7.20
CA ILE A 208 -5.65 6.92 -7.56
C ILE A 208 -5.92 6.63 -9.03
N VAL A 209 -7.13 6.91 -9.52
CA VAL A 209 -7.51 6.72 -10.93
C VAL A 209 -6.63 7.59 -11.84
N ARG A 210 -6.39 8.85 -11.47
CA ARG A 210 -5.49 9.73 -12.24
C ARG A 210 -4.08 9.16 -12.30
N LEU A 211 -3.49 8.76 -11.18
CA LEU A 211 -2.13 8.19 -11.13
C LEU A 211 -2.01 6.88 -11.94
N ALA A 212 -3.05 6.07 -11.93
CA ALA A 212 -3.11 4.86 -12.75
C ALA A 212 -3.19 5.19 -14.25
N ALA A 213 -4.04 6.15 -14.63
CA ALA A 213 -4.20 6.57 -16.02
C ALA A 213 -2.94 7.21 -16.61
N THR A 214 -2.14 7.90 -15.79
CA THR A 214 -0.85 8.50 -16.21
C THR A 214 0.34 7.54 -16.14
N GLY A 215 0.14 6.30 -15.64
CA GLY A 215 1.20 5.30 -15.47
C GLY A 215 2.15 5.56 -14.30
N GLU A 216 1.83 6.56 -13.45
CA GLU A 216 2.57 6.82 -12.21
C GLU A 216 2.30 5.75 -11.14
N LEU A 217 1.12 5.13 -11.18
CA LEU A 217 0.75 3.99 -10.34
C LEU A 217 0.71 2.72 -11.19
N LYS A 218 1.64 1.80 -10.91
CA LYS A 218 1.76 0.51 -11.60
C LYS A 218 1.31 -0.60 -10.68
N LEU A 219 0.22 -1.27 -11.04
CA LEU A 219 -0.35 -2.40 -10.30
C LEU A 219 -0.20 -3.66 -11.16
N THR A 220 0.56 -4.63 -10.68
CA THR A 220 0.88 -5.85 -11.45
C THR A 220 -0.06 -6.99 -11.09
N VAL A 221 -0.59 -7.67 -12.09
CA VAL A 221 -1.16 -9.01 -11.99
C VAL A 221 -0.06 -9.99 -12.39
N GLU A 222 0.26 -10.95 -11.52
CA GLU A 222 1.24 -11.99 -11.82
C GLU A 222 0.64 -13.07 -12.71
N LYS A 223 -0.58 -13.49 -12.39
CA LYS A 223 -1.35 -14.45 -13.19
C LYS A 223 -2.84 -14.22 -12.99
N ALA A 224 -3.59 -14.28 -14.09
CA ALA A 224 -5.03 -14.35 -14.08
C ALA A 224 -5.48 -15.80 -14.33
N TYR A 225 -6.49 -16.24 -13.60
CA TYR A 225 -7.08 -17.58 -13.67
C TYR A 225 -8.54 -17.49 -14.13
N PRO A 226 -9.07 -18.46 -14.86
CA PRO A 226 -10.50 -18.57 -15.06
C PRO A 226 -11.20 -18.92 -13.72
N LEU A 227 -12.48 -18.63 -13.60
CA LEU A 227 -13.23 -18.83 -12.36
C LEU A 227 -13.26 -20.30 -11.91
N GLU A 228 -13.25 -21.24 -12.84
CA GLU A 228 -13.24 -22.68 -12.62
C GLU A 228 -11.97 -23.13 -11.87
N GLU A 229 -10.87 -22.39 -12.01
CA GLU A 229 -9.58 -22.67 -11.36
C GLU A 229 -9.43 -21.95 -10.01
N ALA A 230 -10.52 -21.55 -9.36
CA ALA A 230 -10.49 -20.76 -8.11
C ALA A 230 -9.66 -21.39 -7.00
N ALA A 231 -9.66 -22.73 -6.88
CA ALA A 231 -8.85 -23.44 -5.89
C ALA A 231 -7.35 -23.33 -6.18
N GLU A 232 -6.95 -23.34 -7.44
CA GLU A 232 -5.56 -23.15 -7.85
C GLU A 232 -5.12 -21.70 -7.66
N ALA A 233 -5.95 -20.75 -8.07
CA ALA A 233 -5.72 -19.32 -7.84
C ALA A 233 -5.54 -19.01 -6.34
N ALA A 234 -6.36 -19.61 -5.47
CA ALA A 234 -6.23 -19.46 -4.03
C ALA A 234 -4.88 -19.99 -3.53
N ARG A 235 -4.44 -21.19 -3.97
CA ARG A 235 -3.12 -21.73 -3.63
C ARG A 235 -2.00 -20.83 -4.13
N ALA A 236 -2.07 -20.36 -5.38
CA ALA A 236 -1.10 -19.44 -5.95
C ALA A 236 -1.03 -18.13 -5.15
N SER A 237 -2.18 -17.62 -4.68
CA SER A 237 -2.23 -16.38 -3.89
C SER A 237 -1.55 -16.49 -2.53
N MET A 238 -1.33 -17.70 -2.02
CA MET A 238 -0.66 -17.97 -0.74
C MET A 238 0.86 -18.19 -0.90
N GLN A 239 1.36 -18.34 -2.13
CA GLN A 239 2.79 -18.60 -2.35
C GLN A 239 3.63 -17.36 -2.00
N PRO A 240 4.76 -17.53 -1.29
CA PRO A 240 5.68 -16.44 -1.02
C PRO A 240 6.44 -16.04 -2.29
N GLY A 241 6.89 -14.77 -2.34
CA GLY A 241 7.75 -14.28 -3.41
C GLY A 241 7.04 -13.84 -4.67
N ARG A 242 5.70 -13.71 -4.63
CA ARG A 242 4.92 -13.16 -5.74
C ARG A 242 5.32 -11.72 -6.05
N THR A 243 5.36 -11.39 -7.32
CA THR A 243 5.68 -10.05 -7.82
C THR A 243 4.43 -9.22 -8.12
N GLY A 244 3.28 -9.87 -8.26
CA GLY A 244 1.97 -9.26 -8.53
C GLY A 244 0.82 -9.92 -7.78
N LYS A 245 -0.38 -9.47 -8.05
CA LYS A 245 -1.61 -10.08 -7.55
C LYS A 245 -2.03 -11.26 -8.43
N ILE A 246 -2.74 -12.20 -7.80
CA ILE A 246 -3.50 -13.21 -8.53
C ILE A 246 -4.89 -12.63 -8.79
N ALA A 247 -5.35 -12.72 -10.03
CA ALA A 247 -6.65 -12.21 -10.47
C ALA A 247 -7.49 -13.32 -11.11
N PHE A 248 -8.77 -13.05 -11.28
CA PHE A 248 -9.67 -13.87 -12.09
C PHE A 248 -10.07 -13.14 -13.37
N ARG A 249 -10.28 -13.91 -14.42
CA ARG A 249 -10.98 -13.48 -15.63
C ARG A 249 -12.19 -14.39 -15.83
N ALA A 250 -13.39 -13.78 -15.88
CA ALA A 250 -14.63 -14.44 -16.21
C ALA A 250 -14.85 -14.43 -17.72
#